data_265f5666ef18f3e2db4845ad78123e37
#
_entry.id   265f5666ef18f3e2db4845ad78123e37
#
_cell.length_a   1.000
_cell.length_b   1.000
_cell.length_c   1.000
_cell.angle_alpha   90.00
_cell.angle_beta   90.00
_cell.angle_gamma   90.00
#
_symmetry.space_group_name_H-M   'P 1'
#
loop_
_entity.id
_entity.type
_entity.pdbx_description
1 polymer ?
#
loop_
_entity_poly.entity_id
_entity_poly.type
_entity_poly.pdbx_seq_one_letter_code
_entity_poly.pdbx_strand_id
1 'polypeptide(L)'
;MSINSFVKPKEATYIPEPPIAKFLFADTRMAWLWLIVRLYVGYQWITAGLDKLTGYSFTFDGSFGQKVSSPWVFGAHDGAAIKGFVAGALAQTGGPHPAVQGWYASFLQSVVLPNAALFAYLVTFGEVLIGLGLIFGVLTGIAAFFGVFMNLNFLLAGAVSINPVIGVLALFLVLAWRIAGFYGIDSYLLPLLGTPWTGTLAHRKTPIVSPAIS
;
A
#
# COMPACT_ATOMS: atom_id res chain seq x y z
N MET A 1 -51.34 -22.62 1.57
CA MET A 1 -50.63 -21.37 1.78
C MET A 1 -49.19 -21.60 1.33
N SER A 2 -48.82 -21.09 0.15
CA SER A 2 -47.54 -21.43 -0.51
C SER A 2 -46.38 -20.62 0.09
N ILE A 3 -45.36 -21.34 0.58
CA ILE A 3 -44.16 -20.77 1.23
C ILE A 3 -43.19 -20.12 0.19
N ASN A 4 -43.54 -20.13 -1.09
CA ASN A 4 -42.67 -19.69 -2.19
C ASN A 4 -42.65 -18.16 -2.48
N SER A 5 -43.24 -17.32 -1.60
CA SER A 5 -43.29 -15.86 -1.86
C SER A 5 -42.17 -15.05 -1.19
N PHE A 6 -41.20 -15.68 -0.50
CA PHE A 6 -40.26 -14.92 0.34
C PHE A 6 -38.84 -14.74 -0.21
N VAL A 7 -38.50 -15.30 -1.36
CA VAL A 7 -37.16 -15.11 -1.91
C VAL A 7 -37.23 -14.84 -3.42
N LYS A 8 -37.76 -13.68 -3.81
CA LYS A 8 -37.28 -13.09 -5.05
C LYS A 8 -35.88 -12.54 -4.75
N PRO A 9 -34.83 -12.97 -5.48
CA PRO A 9 -33.55 -12.29 -5.38
C PRO A 9 -33.81 -10.82 -5.69
N LYS A 10 -33.44 -9.91 -4.77
CA LYS A 10 -33.46 -8.47 -5.07
C LYS A 10 -32.58 -8.29 -6.30
N GLU A 11 -33.12 -7.76 -7.37
CA GLU A 11 -32.34 -7.36 -8.54
C GLU A 11 -31.20 -6.48 -8.02
N ALA A 12 -29.97 -6.77 -8.48
CA ALA A 12 -28.80 -6.00 -8.09
C ALA A 12 -29.03 -4.54 -8.48
N THR A 13 -29.24 -3.69 -7.49
CA THR A 13 -29.46 -2.26 -7.71
C THR A 13 -28.12 -1.55 -7.70
N TYR A 14 -27.75 -0.91 -8.81
CA TYR A 14 -26.58 -0.05 -8.86
C TYR A 14 -26.82 1.18 -7.97
N ILE A 15 -25.97 1.35 -6.96
CA ILE A 15 -25.96 2.53 -6.10
C ILE A 15 -24.89 3.47 -6.63
N PRO A 16 -25.25 4.66 -7.14
CA PRO A 16 -24.28 5.60 -7.66
C PRO A 16 -23.35 6.13 -6.56
N GLU A 17 -22.08 6.33 -6.90
CA GLU A 17 -21.10 6.92 -5.99
C GLU A 17 -21.55 8.35 -5.58
N PRO A 18 -21.39 8.74 -4.29
CA PRO A 18 -21.65 10.12 -3.87
C PRO A 18 -20.80 11.12 -4.68
N PRO A 19 -21.33 12.29 -5.03
CA PRO A 19 -20.63 13.26 -5.88
C PRO A 19 -19.24 13.64 -5.37
N ILE A 20 -19.07 13.80 -4.06
CA ILE A 20 -17.80 14.14 -3.42
C ILE A 20 -16.80 13.00 -3.58
N ALA A 21 -17.20 11.76 -3.32
CA ALA A 21 -16.32 10.59 -3.46
C ALA A 21 -15.91 10.41 -4.93
N LYS A 22 -16.84 10.55 -5.87
CA LYS A 22 -16.55 10.50 -7.29
C LYS A 22 -15.56 11.59 -7.72
N PHE A 23 -15.75 12.83 -7.26
CA PHE A 23 -14.84 13.95 -7.54
C PHE A 23 -13.45 13.67 -6.98
N LEU A 24 -13.34 13.22 -5.72
CA LEU A 24 -12.07 13.03 -5.06
C LEU A 24 -11.29 11.80 -5.60
N PHE A 25 -11.97 10.67 -5.86
CA PHE A 25 -11.31 9.39 -6.15
C PHE A 25 -11.43 8.92 -7.61
N ALA A 26 -12.21 9.59 -8.44
CA ALA A 26 -12.44 9.16 -9.81
C ALA A 26 -12.35 10.30 -10.86
N ASP A 27 -12.20 11.56 -10.45
CA ASP A 27 -12.07 12.70 -11.36
C ASP A 27 -10.60 13.07 -11.57
N THR A 28 -10.16 13.08 -12.82
CA THR A 28 -8.75 13.39 -13.17
C THR A 28 -8.32 14.81 -12.77
N ARG A 29 -9.25 15.73 -12.51
CA ARG A 29 -8.94 17.05 -11.97
C ARG A 29 -8.25 16.97 -10.60
N MET A 30 -8.48 15.89 -9.85
CA MET A 30 -7.84 15.63 -8.54
C MET A 30 -6.54 14.82 -8.64
N ALA A 31 -6.12 14.41 -9.84
CA ALA A 31 -4.94 13.59 -10.01
C ALA A 31 -3.64 14.24 -9.50
N TRP A 32 -3.53 15.57 -9.54
CA TRP A 32 -2.38 16.29 -9.00
C TRP A 32 -2.24 16.16 -7.47
N LEU A 33 -3.37 16.14 -6.74
CA LEU A 33 -3.38 15.91 -5.30
C LEU A 33 -2.82 14.50 -4.98
N TRP A 34 -3.30 13.51 -5.73
CA TRP A 34 -2.86 12.12 -5.55
C TRP A 34 -1.41 11.91 -6.00
N LEU A 35 -0.91 12.70 -6.96
CA LEU A 35 0.51 12.72 -7.29
C LEU A 35 1.36 13.12 -6.07
N ILE A 36 0.99 14.20 -5.37
CA ILE A 36 1.73 14.66 -4.18
C ILE A 36 1.70 13.59 -3.08
N VAL A 37 0.51 13.07 -2.77
CA VAL A 37 0.35 12.00 -1.75
C VAL A 37 1.16 10.77 -2.12
N ARG A 38 1.12 10.35 -3.38
CA ARG A 38 1.85 9.20 -3.90
C ARG A 38 3.36 9.37 -3.78
N LEU A 39 3.89 10.53 -4.17
CA LEU A 39 5.32 10.82 -4.06
C LEU A 39 5.77 10.86 -2.60
N TYR A 40 4.98 11.43 -1.70
CA TYR A 40 5.30 11.45 -0.28
C TYR A 40 5.33 10.03 0.31
N VAL A 41 4.27 9.24 0.10
CA VAL A 41 4.20 7.85 0.60
C VAL A 41 5.29 7.00 -0.04
N GLY A 42 5.52 7.15 -1.35
CA GLY A 42 6.58 6.45 -2.07
C GLY A 42 7.98 6.78 -1.56
N TYR A 43 8.24 8.06 -1.23
CA TYR A 43 9.50 8.50 -0.62
C TYR A 43 9.72 7.81 0.74
N GLN A 44 8.70 7.74 1.60
CA GLN A 44 8.83 7.08 2.90
C GLN A 44 9.16 5.59 2.76
N TRP A 45 8.52 4.91 1.82
CA TRP A 45 8.79 3.49 1.56
C TRP A 45 10.15 3.23 0.93
N ILE A 46 10.56 4.03 -0.07
CA ILE A 46 11.84 3.81 -0.75
C ILE A 46 13.02 4.08 0.17
N THR A 47 12.98 5.15 0.97
CA THR A 47 14.05 5.45 1.92
C THR A 47 14.16 4.36 2.97
N ALA A 48 13.05 3.91 3.57
CA ALA A 48 13.05 2.82 4.54
C ALA A 48 13.61 1.50 3.95
N GLY A 49 13.25 1.18 2.71
CA GLY A 49 13.76 -0.02 2.01
C GLY A 49 15.24 0.09 1.68
N LEU A 50 15.72 1.25 1.20
CA LEU A 50 17.12 1.48 0.89
C LEU A 50 17.99 1.49 2.15
N ASP A 51 17.50 2.04 3.26
CA ASP A 51 18.19 1.99 4.56
C ASP A 51 18.43 0.54 4.99
N LYS A 52 17.42 -0.33 4.85
CA LYS A 52 17.54 -1.76 5.16
C LYS A 52 18.43 -2.52 4.17
N LEU A 53 18.42 -2.12 2.90
CA LEU A 53 19.21 -2.75 1.86
C LEU A 53 20.71 -2.45 2.00
N THR A 54 21.06 -1.19 2.33
CA THR A 54 22.43 -0.70 2.29
C THR A 54 23.05 -0.45 3.67
N GLY A 55 22.21 -0.21 4.68
CA GLY A 55 22.62 0.24 6.02
C GLY A 55 22.89 1.74 6.13
N TYR A 56 22.67 2.51 5.05
CA TYR A 56 22.85 3.97 5.02
C TYR A 56 21.52 4.69 4.90
N SER A 57 21.40 5.87 5.51
CA SER A 57 20.19 6.71 5.41
C SER A 57 20.08 7.40 4.05
N PHE A 58 18.89 7.36 3.50
CA PHE A 58 18.48 8.12 2.30
C PHE A 58 17.45 9.21 2.62
N THR A 59 17.28 9.53 3.90
CA THR A 59 16.33 10.54 4.37
C THR A 59 16.95 11.94 4.34
N PHE A 60 16.22 12.94 3.81
CA PHE A 60 16.68 14.33 3.72
C PHE A 60 16.42 15.13 5.01
N ASP A 61 16.68 14.52 6.16
CA ASP A 61 16.55 15.14 7.49
C ASP A 61 17.92 15.54 8.11
N GLY A 62 18.97 15.54 7.30
CA GLY A 62 20.35 15.76 7.73
C GLY A 62 21.14 14.46 7.96
N SER A 63 20.49 13.30 7.90
CA SER A 63 21.15 11.99 8.04
C SER A 63 21.58 11.35 6.71
N PHE A 64 21.30 12.00 5.57
CA PHE A 64 21.59 11.45 4.25
C PHE A 64 23.04 10.99 4.10
N GLY A 65 23.22 9.74 3.69
CA GLY A 65 24.55 9.11 3.51
C GLY A 65 25.21 8.67 4.81
N GLN A 66 24.62 8.87 5.97
CA GLN A 66 25.15 8.36 7.24
C GLN A 66 24.81 6.87 7.41
N LYS A 67 25.73 6.12 8.01
CA LYS A 67 25.48 4.72 8.37
C LYS A 67 24.54 4.67 9.58
N VAL A 68 23.36 4.07 9.38
CA VAL A 68 22.31 3.98 10.42
C VAL A 68 22.12 2.57 10.99
N SER A 69 22.50 1.55 10.22
CA SER A 69 22.37 0.15 10.66
C SER A 69 23.34 -0.75 9.90
N SER A 70 23.28 -2.05 10.16
CA SER A 70 23.81 -3.06 9.23
C SER A 70 22.74 -3.42 8.22
N PRO A 71 23.10 -3.77 6.97
CA PRO A 71 22.15 -4.28 5.99
C PRO A 71 21.34 -5.46 6.56
N TRP A 72 20.05 -5.52 6.21
CA TRP A 72 19.17 -6.61 6.65
C TRP A 72 19.30 -7.87 5.81
N VAL A 73 19.86 -7.72 4.62
CA VAL A 73 19.97 -8.75 3.58
C VAL A 73 21.39 -8.77 3.01
N PHE A 74 21.75 -9.88 2.35
CA PHE A 74 23.06 -10.10 1.73
C PHE A 74 24.26 -10.04 2.70
N GLY A 75 24.03 -10.24 4.00
CA GLY A 75 25.06 -10.20 5.02
C GLY A 75 25.27 -11.54 5.73
N ALA A 76 26.35 -11.63 6.50
CA ALA A 76 26.65 -12.82 7.32
C ALA A 76 25.60 -13.09 8.42
N HIS A 77 24.73 -12.10 8.71
CA HIS A 77 23.72 -12.16 9.78
C HIS A 77 22.31 -11.90 9.25
N ASP A 78 21.98 -12.45 8.08
CA ASP A 78 20.65 -12.33 7.49
C ASP A 78 19.56 -12.74 8.50
N GLY A 79 18.55 -11.88 8.62
CA GLY A 79 17.45 -12.07 9.59
C GLY A 79 17.74 -11.58 11.01
N ALA A 80 18.95 -11.15 11.36
CA ALA A 80 19.25 -10.65 12.71
C ALA A 80 18.37 -9.42 13.07
N ALA A 81 18.15 -8.51 12.13
CA ALA A 81 17.29 -7.34 12.30
C ALA A 81 15.83 -7.75 12.57
N ILE A 82 15.31 -8.75 11.85
CA ILE A 82 13.95 -9.29 12.09
C ILE A 82 13.86 -9.94 13.48
N LYS A 83 14.88 -10.68 13.91
CA LYS A 83 14.91 -11.26 15.27
C LYS A 83 14.87 -10.16 16.33
N GLY A 84 15.64 -9.08 16.15
CA GLY A 84 15.61 -7.92 17.03
C GLY A 84 14.26 -7.21 17.04
N PHE A 85 13.66 -7.02 15.86
CA PHE A 85 12.32 -6.44 15.70
C PHE A 85 11.26 -7.29 16.43
N VAL A 86 11.26 -8.60 16.23
CA VAL A 86 10.35 -9.54 16.91
C VAL A 86 10.54 -9.49 18.42
N ALA A 87 11.78 -9.49 18.91
CA ALA A 87 12.06 -9.37 20.35
C ALA A 87 11.48 -8.07 20.94
N GLY A 88 11.64 -6.94 20.23
CA GLY A 88 11.05 -5.66 20.61
C GLY A 88 9.51 -5.68 20.62
N ALA A 89 8.89 -6.34 19.65
CA ALA A 89 7.43 -6.52 19.60
C ALA A 89 6.93 -7.38 20.77
N LEU A 90 7.60 -8.50 21.05
CA LEU A 90 7.22 -9.40 22.14
C LEU A 90 7.36 -8.76 23.52
N ALA A 91 8.27 -7.82 23.70
CA ALA A 91 8.40 -7.04 24.94
C ALA A 91 7.16 -6.14 25.20
N GLN A 92 6.31 -5.89 24.17
CA GLN A 92 5.12 -5.04 24.26
C GLN A 92 3.81 -5.84 24.44
N THR A 93 3.90 -7.13 24.78
CA THR A 93 2.73 -8.02 24.98
C THR A 93 2.15 -7.97 26.39
N GLY A 94 2.85 -7.32 27.34
CA GLY A 94 2.48 -7.26 28.75
C GLY A 94 1.56 -6.09 29.11
N GLY A 95 0.98 -6.16 30.33
CA GLY A 95 0.15 -5.10 30.89
C GLY A 95 -1.33 -5.17 30.54
N PRO A 96 -2.16 -4.25 31.10
CA PRO A 96 -3.60 -4.25 30.91
C PRO A 96 -4.04 -3.80 29.50
N HIS A 97 -3.17 -3.08 28.79
CA HIS A 97 -3.39 -2.59 27.42
C HIS A 97 -2.15 -2.87 26.56
N PRO A 98 -1.91 -4.16 26.17
CA PRO A 98 -0.74 -4.49 25.39
C PRO A 98 -0.79 -3.87 24.00
N ALA A 99 0.34 -3.28 23.55
CA ALA A 99 0.46 -2.75 22.20
C ALA A 99 0.48 -3.87 21.15
N VAL A 100 1.02 -5.05 21.52
CA VAL A 100 1.04 -6.25 20.66
C VAL A 100 0.10 -7.30 21.24
N GLN A 101 -0.91 -7.67 20.46
CA GLN A 101 -1.92 -8.66 20.88
C GLN A 101 -1.36 -10.08 20.86
N GLY A 102 -1.83 -10.94 21.78
CA GLY A 102 -1.30 -12.31 21.95
C GLY A 102 -1.34 -13.18 20.69
N TRP A 103 -2.41 -13.08 19.88
CA TRP A 103 -2.51 -13.80 18.62
C TRP A 103 -1.42 -13.40 17.62
N TYR A 104 -1.08 -12.09 17.57
CA TYR A 104 -0.03 -11.60 16.68
C TYR A 104 1.36 -11.94 17.21
N ALA A 105 1.56 -11.89 18.54
CA ALA A 105 2.78 -12.38 19.19
C ALA A 105 3.03 -13.86 18.86
N SER A 106 2.00 -14.69 18.89
CA SER A 106 2.10 -16.11 18.50
C SER A 106 2.50 -16.26 17.03
N PHE A 107 1.94 -15.45 16.12
CA PHE A 107 2.36 -15.42 14.71
C PHE A 107 3.84 -15.02 14.56
N LEU A 108 4.28 -13.98 15.28
CA LEU A 108 5.68 -13.55 15.27
C LEU A 108 6.63 -14.65 15.75
N GLN A 109 6.25 -15.38 16.80
CA GLN A 109 7.09 -16.44 17.37
C GLN A 109 7.11 -17.69 16.51
N SER A 110 5.96 -18.12 15.99
CA SER A 110 5.81 -19.41 15.31
C SER A 110 6.09 -19.36 13.81
N VAL A 111 5.93 -18.21 13.18
CA VAL A 111 6.09 -18.06 11.72
C VAL A 111 7.25 -17.14 11.36
N VAL A 112 7.28 -15.92 11.93
CA VAL A 112 8.28 -14.91 11.52
C VAL A 112 9.66 -15.25 12.05
N LEU A 113 9.78 -15.57 13.33
CA LEU A 113 11.06 -15.81 13.98
C LEU A 113 11.83 -17.00 13.40
N PRO A 114 11.23 -18.18 13.14
CA PRO A 114 11.92 -19.30 12.49
C PRO A 114 12.35 -18.99 11.05
N ASN A 115 11.66 -18.08 10.38
CA ASN A 115 11.92 -17.69 8.98
C ASN A 115 12.49 -16.26 8.87
N ALA A 116 13.23 -15.81 9.89
CA ALA A 116 13.67 -14.41 10.00
C ALA A 116 14.46 -13.90 8.78
N ALA A 117 15.30 -14.74 8.17
CA ALA A 117 16.03 -14.39 6.96
C ALA A 117 15.07 -14.13 5.79
N LEU A 118 14.11 -15.02 5.55
CA LEU A 118 13.08 -14.83 4.51
C LEU A 118 12.30 -13.53 4.70
N PHE A 119 11.88 -13.25 5.95
CA PHE A 119 11.15 -12.02 6.27
C PHE A 119 12.02 -10.77 6.11
N ALA A 120 13.34 -10.84 6.36
CA ALA A 120 14.24 -9.73 6.07
C ALA A 120 14.23 -9.37 4.58
N TYR A 121 14.30 -10.36 3.69
CA TYR A 121 14.19 -10.15 2.25
C TYR A 121 12.81 -9.62 1.83
N LEU A 122 11.72 -10.24 2.33
CA LEU A 122 10.36 -9.81 2.01
C LEU A 122 10.09 -8.36 2.43
N VAL A 123 10.52 -7.97 3.63
CA VAL A 123 10.35 -6.60 4.12
C VAL A 123 11.20 -5.64 3.29
N THR A 124 12.49 -5.88 3.16
CA THR A 124 13.42 -4.97 2.47
C THR A 124 13.00 -4.74 1.01
N PHE A 125 12.81 -5.82 0.25
CA PHE A 125 12.40 -5.71 -1.15
C PHE A 125 10.96 -5.25 -1.31
N GLY A 126 10.07 -5.65 -0.41
CA GLY A 126 8.69 -5.16 -0.39
C GLY A 126 8.64 -3.64 -0.26
N GLU A 127 9.38 -3.04 0.67
CA GLU A 127 9.47 -1.59 0.86
C GLU A 127 10.04 -0.89 -0.38
N VAL A 128 11.13 -1.43 -0.96
CA VAL A 128 11.72 -0.88 -2.19
C VAL A 128 10.73 -0.93 -3.35
N LEU A 129 10.07 -2.07 -3.57
CA LEU A 129 9.12 -2.23 -4.68
C LEU A 129 7.88 -1.34 -4.51
N ILE A 130 7.34 -1.22 -3.29
CA ILE A 130 6.24 -0.30 -2.98
C ILE A 130 6.68 1.13 -3.26
N GLY A 131 7.86 1.53 -2.75
CA GLY A 131 8.40 2.86 -2.98
C GLY A 131 8.57 3.19 -4.45
N LEU A 132 9.19 2.31 -5.24
CA LEU A 132 9.35 2.46 -6.68
C LEU A 132 8.01 2.50 -7.41
N GLY A 133 7.09 1.57 -7.09
CA GLY A 133 5.76 1.52 -7.67
C GLY A 133 4.99 2.83 -7.46
N LEU A 134 5.07 3.40 -6.25
CA LEU A 134 4.43 4.67 -5.93
C LEU A 134 5.14 5.86 -6.58
N ILE A 135 6.46 5.94 -6.58
CA ILE A 135 7.21 7.07 -7.16
C ILE A 135 6.97 7.14 -8.67
N PHE A 136 7.12 6.02 -9.39
CA PHE A 136 6.94 5.99 -10.84
C PHE A 136 5.47 5.88 -11.27
N GLY A 137 4.56 5.57 -10.34
CA GLY A 137 3.16 5.34 -10.64
C GLY A 137 2.96 4.10 -11.50
N VAL A 138 3.56 2.98 -11.10
CA VAL A 138 3.43 1.66 -11.71
C VAL A 138 2.56 0.80 -10.83
N LEU A 139 1.41 0.36 -11.35
CA LEU A 139 0.44 -0.43 -10.59
C LEU A 139 0.13 0.24 -9.23
N THR A 140 -0.09 1.55 -9.26
CA THR A 140 -0.19 2.41 -8.06
C THR A 140 -1.14 1.84 -7.01
N GLY A 141 -2.32 1.35 -7.43
CA GLY A 141 -3.30 0.76 -6.52
C GLY A 141 -2.79 -0.52 -5.85
N ILE A 142 -2.04 -1.35 -6.58
CA ILE A 142 -1.44 -2.59 -6.06
C ILE A 142 -0.28 -2.25 -5.11
N ALA A 143 0.61 -1.34 -5.51
CA ALA A 143 1.70 -0.88 -4.66
C ALA A 143 1.17 -0.27 -3.34
N ALA A 144 0.14 0.58 -3.42
CA ALA A 144 -0.50 1.15 -2.25
C ALA A 144 -1.17 0.09 -1.35
N PHE A 145 -1.82 -0.92 -1.95
CA PHE A 145 -2.42 -2.03 -1.21
C PHE A 145 -1.38 -2.82 -0.40
N PHE A 146 -0.26 -3.19 -1.02
CA PHE A 146 0.82 -3.86 -0.30
C PHE A 146 1.47 -2.94 0.74
N GLY A 147 1.53 -1.62 0.48
CA GLY A 147 1.95 -0.63 1.47
C GLY A 147 1.04 -0.62 2.70
N VAL A 148 -0.28 -0.62 2.52
CA VAL A 148 -1.25 -0.75 3.63
C VAL A 148 -1.06 -2.07 4.38
N PHE A 149 -0.90 -3.18 3.64
CA PHE A 149 -0.72 -4.50 4.23
C PHE A 149 0.55 -4.59 5.09
N MET A 150 1.70 -4.12 4.59
CA MET A 150 2.94 -4.10 5.35
C MET A 150 2.85 -3.16 6.55
N ASN A 151 2.28 -1.98 6.35
CA ASN A 151 2.09 -0.99 7.40
C ASN A 151 1.21 -1.52 8.54
N LEU A 152 0.13 -2.25 8.21
CA LEU A 152 -0.71 -2.91 9.20
C LEU A 152 0.10 -3.91 10.04
N ASN A 153 0.98 -4.70 9.42
CA ASN A 153 1.84 -5.64 10.13
C ASN A 153 2.82 -4.91 11.08
N PHE A 154 3.38 -3.77 10.67
CA PHE A 154 4.22 -2.96 11.56
C PHE A 154 3.42 -2.40 12.75
N LEU A 155 2.21 -1.91 12.52
CA LEU A 155 1.34 -1.43 13.60
C LEU A 155 0.94 -2.55 14.57
N LEU A 156 0.61 -3.75 14.07
CA LEU A 156 0.31 -4.92 14.89
C LEU A 156 1.52 -5.41 15.71
N ALA A 157 2.74 -5.13 15.22
CA ALA A 157 3.98 -5.39 15.95
C ALA A 157 4.37 -4.25 16.92
N GLY A 158 3.51 -3.24 17.10
CA GLY A 158 3.76 -2.12 18.00
C GLY A 158 4.70 -1.05 17.45
N ALA A 159 5.07 -1.12 16.17
CA ALA A 159 5.90 -0.11 15.52
C ALA A 159 5.02 1.06 15.03
N VAL A 160 4.75 2.03 15.90
CA VAL A 160 3.84 3.14 15.63
C VAL A 160 4.50 4.20 14.74
N SER A 161 5.48 4.97 15.25
CA SER A 161 6.21 6.03 14.52
C SER A 161 5.29 6.81 13.54
N ILE A 162 5.70 6.94 12.27
CA ILE A 162 4.94 7.58 11.18
C ILE A 162 3.91 6.63 10.52
N ASN A 163 3.91 5.35 10.89
CA ASN A 163 3.11 4.31 10.24
C ASN A 163 1.60 4.61 10.17
N PRO A 164 0.93 5.18 11.20
CA PRO A 164 -0.49 5.51 11.10
C PRO A 164 -0.78 6.51 9.98
N VAL A 165 0.07 7.54 9.82
CA VAL A 165 -0.10 8.55 8.78
C VAL A 165 0.09 7.95 7.39
N ILE A 166 1.20 7.20 7.19
CA ILE A 166 1.49 6.55 5.92
C ILE A 166 0.40 5.53 5.56
N GLY A 167 -0.09 4.78 6.55
CA GLY A 167 -1.15 3.79 6.36
C GLY A 167 -2.46 4.41 5.88
N VAL A 168 -2.90 5.52 6.48
CA VAL A 168 -4.10 6.25 6.06
C VAL A 168 -3.93 6.84 4.66
N LEU A 169 -2.78 7.46 4.37
CA LEU A 169 -2.51 8.01 3.04
C LEU A 169 -2.45 6.91 1.96
N ALA A 170 -1.82 5.77 2.27
CA ALA A 170 -1.79 4.63 1.36
C ALA A 170 -3.20 4.04 1.12
N LEU A 171 -4.05 3.98 2.15
CA LEU A 171 -5.45 3.57 2.00
C LEU A 171 -6.21 4.49 1.05
N PHE A 172 -6.03 5.80 1.16
CA PHE A 172 -6.62 6.74 0.22
C PHE A 172 -6.08 6.58 -1.22
N LEU A 173 -4.79 6.23 -1.39
CA LEU A 173 -4.24 5.89 -2.71
C LEU A 173 -4.90 4.62 -3.28
N VAL A 174 -5.22 3.62 -2.43
CA VAL A 174 -5.99 2.44 -2.86
C VAL A 174 -7.37 2.86 -3.36
N LEU A 175 -8.08 3.75 -2.64
CA LEU A 175 -9.38 4.26 -3.09
C LEU A 175 -9.28 5.08 -4.38
N ALA A 176 -8.20 5.85 -4.53
CA ALA A 176 -7.93 6.68 -5.71
C ALA A 176 -7.19 5.93 -6.83
N TRP A 177 -7.10 4.59 -6.80
CA TRP A 177 -6.27 3.79 -7.72
C TRP A 177 -6.47 4.13 -9.20
N ARG A 178 -7.68 4.55 -9.58
CA ARG A 178 -8.04 4.92 -10.96
C ARG A 178 -7.29 6.16 -11.45
N ILE A 179 -7.01 7.12 -10.56
CA ILE A 179 -6.43 8.43 -10.92
C ILE A 179 -5.10 8.72 -10.24
N ALA A 180 -4.74 7.96 -9.19
CA ALA A 180 -3.49 8.19 -8.48
C ALA A 180 -2.24 7.94 -9.34
N GLY A 181 -2.33 7.06 -10.34
CA GLY A 181 -1.30 6.79 -11.34
C GLY A 181 -1.38 7.65 -12.61
N PHE A 182 -2.31 8.61 -12.69
CA PHE A 182 -2.56 9.42 -13.90
C PHE A 182 -1.31 10.14 -14.42
N TYR A 183 -0.55 10.77 -13.53
CA TYR A 183 0.76 11.36 -13.84
C TYR A 183 1.90 10.36 -13.62
N GLY A 184 1.75 9.12 -14.10
CA GLY A 184 2.71 8.05 -13.97
C GLY A 184 2.62 7.04 -15.11
N ILE A 185 3.36 5.94 -14.97
CA ILE A 185 3.38 4.85 -15.96
C ILE A 185 2.01 4.18 -16.09
N ASP A 186 1.16 4.23 -15.05
CA ASP A 186 -0.19 3.68 -15.08
C ASP A 186 -1.08 4.30 -16.16
N SER A 187 -0.80 5.52 -16.59
CA SER A 187 -1.50 6.16 -17.71
C SER A 187 -1.38 5.38 -19.03
N TYR A 188 -0.33 4.60 -19.17
CA TYR A 188 -0.08 3.72 -20.31
C TYR A 188 -0.36 2.25 -19.97
N LEU A 189 0.04 1.82 -18.76
CA LEU A 189 0.00 0.42 -18.35
C LEU A 189 -1.42 -0.08 -18.08
N LEU A 190 -2.25 0.70 -17.37
CA LEU A 190 -3.61 0.26 -17.03
C LEU A 190 -4.50 0.07 -18.26
N PRO A 191 -4.49 0.94 -19.29
CA PRO A 191 -5.20 0.68 -20.54
C PRO A 191 -4.75 -0.58 -21.26
N LEU A 192 -3.44 -0.89 -21.24
CA LEU A 192 -2.89 -2.13 -21.82
C LEU A 192 -3.39 -3.38 -21.09
N LEU A 193 -3.63 -3.29 -19.79
CA LEU A 193 -4.16 -4.38 -18.97
C LEU A 193 -5.69 -4.52 -19.08
N GLY A 194 -6.34 -3.71 -19.95
CA GLY A 194 -7.78 -3.78 -20.16
C GLY A 194 -8.62 -3.32 -18.96
N THR A 195 -8.05 -2.51 -18.07
CA THR A 195 -8.82 -1.94 -16.96
C THR A 195 -9.81 -0.91 -17.50
N PRO A 196 -10.98 -0.68 -16.83
CA PRO A 196 -11.97 0.29 -17.27
C PRO A 196 -11.50 1.75 -17.15
N TRP A 197 -10.23 1.96 -16.82
CA TRP A 197 -9.64 3.27 -16.70
C TRP A 197 -9.42 3.87 -18.10
N THR A 198 -10.26 4.82 -18.43
CA THR A 198 -10.25 5.54 -19.70
C THR A 198 -9.50 6.85 -19.63
N GLY A 199 -8.54 7.00 -18.76
CA GLY A 199 -7.67 8.16 -18.63
C GLY A 199 -6.78 8.32 -19.84
N THR A 200 -7.33 8.79 -20.87
CA THR A 200 -7.01 8.78 -22.27
C THR A 200 -5.85 9.69 -22.64
N LEU A 201 -4.64 9.20 -22.54
CA LEU A 201 -3.64 9.62 -23.53
C LEU A 201 -3.65 8.67 -24.76
N ALA A 202 -4.21 7.46 -24.64
CA ALA A 202 -4.18 6.44 -25.69
C ALA A 202 -5.54 6.06 -26.31
N HIS A 203 -6.67 6.52 -25.79
CA HIS A 203 -7.99 6.18 -26.36
C HIS A 203 -8.62 7.39 -27.03
N ARG A 204 -8.64 7.38 -28.37
CA ARG A 204 -9.58 8.16 -29.17
C ARG A 204 -11.00 7.83 -28.70
N LYS A 205 -11.75 8.87 -28.31
CA LYS A 205 -13.18 8.79 -28.04
C LYS A 205 -13.87 8.07 -29.20
N THR A 206 -14.35 6.88 -29.00
CA THR A 206 -15.47 6.39 -29.80
C THR A 206 -16.67 7.24 -29.39
N PRO A 207 -17.32 7.95 -30.31
CA PRO A 207 -18.54 8.70 -29.98
C PRO A 207 -19.56 7.69 -29.46
N ILE A 208 -20.10 7.95 -28.27
CA ILE A 208 -21.28 7.25 -27.78
C ILE A 208 -22.40 7.61 -28.76
N VAL A 209 -22.70 6.70 -29.68
CA VAL A 209 -23.89 6.83 -30.51
C VAL A 209 -25.06 6.65 -29.56
N SER A 210 -25.71 7.76 -29.22
CA SER A 210 -26.98 7.73 -28.51
C SER A 210 -27.97 6.96 -29.37
N PRO A 211 -28.65 5.90 -28.89
CA PRO A 211 -29.71 5.28 -29.66
C PRO A 211 -30.78 6.34 -29.92
N ALA A 212 -31.04 6.57 -31.19
CA ALA A 212 -32.14 7.43 -31.61
C ALA A 212 -33.45 6.85 -31.05
N ILE A 213 -34.14 7.62 -30.24
CA ILE A 213 -35.50 7.31 -29.79
C ILE A 213 -36.39 7.45 -31.03
N SER A 214 -36.85 6.31 -31.53
CA SER A 214 -37.94 6.22 -32.51
C SER A 214 -39.26 5.98 -31.79
#